data_109a406e840411f564de57610bcd7305
#
_entry.id   109a406e840411f564de57610bcd7305
#
_cell.length_a   1.000
_cell.length_b   1.000
_cell.length_c   1.000
_cell.angle_alpha   90.00
_cell.angle_beta   90.00
_cell.angle_gamma   90.00
#
_symmetry.space_group_name_H-M   'P 1'
#
loop_
_entity.id
_entity.type
_entity.pdbx_description
1 polymer ?
#
loop_
_entity_poly.entity_id
_entity_poly.type
_entity_poly.pdbx_seq_one_letter_code
_entity_poly.pdbx_strand_id
1 'polypeptide(L)'
;MAVPPPQDGGPAYAEGRLADEFFLMAHDDESGRTRLPERITGLGLAAALLGELALEERIEMRAGLLDVPPRAGGLPTPADALTARVLQYLVAEQHPVRTWLAFFARTARDDVAGRLAAAGVVARKPRRRPWQPDGWAPTTPNAGTLPAARLVTQLMRGRPLSEQQTVLVGLLRATGLDEVILWEVRESAPETARHLAEEIAALKPSLTELISQTEAAVGAAIASHRT
;
A
#
# COMPACT_ATOMS: atom_id res chain seq x y z
N MET A 1 -27.92 -2.67 -41.01
CA MET A 1 -26.60 -3.20 -40.57
C MET A 1 -26.38 -2.61 -39.17
N ALA A 2 -26.68 -3.39 -38.13
CA ALA A 2 -26.61 -2.92 -36.76
C ALA A 2 -25.15 -3.02 -36.30
N VAL A 3 -24.63 -1.89 -35.78
CA VAL A 3 -23.32 -1.84 -35.12
C VAL A 3 -23.43 -2.61 -33.79
N PRO A 4 -22.60 -3.62 -33.53
CA PRO A 4 -22.62 -4.31 -32.26
C PRO A 4 -22.21 -3.34 -31.14
N PRO A 5 -22.77 -3.50 -29.92
CA PRO A 5 -22.40 -2.67 -28.77
C PRO A 5 -20.92 -2.86 -28.44
N PRO A 6 -20.24 -1.83 -27.92
CA PRO A 6 -18.85 -1.95 -27.52
C PRO A 6 -18.74 -3.06 -26.46
N GLN A 7 -17.86 -4.03 -26.72
CA GLN A 7 -17.51 -5.05 -25.74
C GLN A 7 -16.61 -4.38 -24.68
N ASP A 8 -17.20 -4.08 -23.53
CA ASP A 8 -16.50 -3.60 -22.31
C ASP A 8 -15.64 -4.71 -21.67
N GLY A 9 -14.88 -5.40 -22.49
CA GLY A 9 -13.97 -6.51 -22.13
C GLY A 9 -12.52 -6.16 -22.40
N GLY A 10 -12.04 -5.01 -21.88
CA GLY A 10 -10.61 -4.85 -21.66
C GLY A 10 -10.16 -5.91 -20.66
N PRO A 11 -8.92 -6.47 -20.76
CA PRO A 11 -8.45 -7.45 -19.80
C PRO A 11 -8.66 -6.87 -18.39
N ALA A 12 -9.42 -7.61 -17.56
CA ALA A 12 -9.54 -7.30 -16.16
C ALA A 12 -8.12 -7.44 -15.59
N TYR A 13 -7.42 -6.30 -15.47
CA TYR A 13 -6.14 -6.27 -14.77
C TYR A 13 -6.42 -6.73 -13.35
N ALA A 14 -5.88 -7.88 -13.00
CA ALA A 14 -5.98 -8.42 -11.66
C ALA A 14 -5.52 -7.34 -10.68
N GLU A 15 -6.23 -7.20 -9.57
CA GLU A 15 -5.84 -6.33 -8.47
C GLU A 15 -4.41 -6.72 -8.05
N GLY A 16 -3.51 -5.74 -8.01
CA GLY A 16 -2.13 -5.95 -7.59
C GLY A 16 -2.08 -6.24 -6.08
N ARG A 17 -0.92 -6.67 -5.58
CA ARG A 17 -0.72 -6.80 -4.13
C ARG A 17 -0.73 -5.41 -3.47
N LEU A 18 -1.19 -5.34 -2.23
CA LEU A 18 -1.39 -4.08 -1.51
C LEU A 18 -0.12 -3.21 -1.47
N ALA A 19 1.04 -3.81 -1.13
CA ALA A 19 2.29 -3.08 -1.06
C ALA A 19 2.84 -2.68 -2.44
N ASP A 20 2.54 -3.46 -3.49
CA ASP A 20 2.92 -3.12 -4.86
C ASP A 20 2.12 -1.91 -5.38
N GLU A 21 0.80 -1.89 -5.15
CA GLU A 21 -0.04 -0.75 -5.53
C GLU A 21 0.32 0.51 -4.74
N PHE A 22 0.56 0.39 -3.42
CA PHE A 22 1.03 1.50 -2.60
C PHE A 22 2.39 2.02 -3.11
N PHE A 23 3.34 1.13 -3.43
CA PHE A 23 4.64 1.52 -3.98
C PHE A 23 4.48 2.34 -5.26
N LEU A 24 3.71 1.84 -6.22
CA LEU A 24 3.49 2.51 -7.50
C LEU A 24 2.84 3.89 -7.32
N MET A 25 1.84 4.02 -6.42
CA MET A 25 1.22 5.30 -6.10
C MET A 25 2.15 6.26 -5.37
N ALA A 26 3.06 5.75 -4.53
CA ALA A 26 4.00 6.56 -3.75
C ALA A 26 5.19 7.07 -4.55
N HIS A 27 5.40 6.57 -5.78
CA HIS A 27 6.51 6.98 -6.64
C HIS A 27 6.01 7.76 -7.86
N ASP A 28 6.84 8.67 -8.31
CA ASP A 28 6.63 9.41 -9.54
C ASP A 28 7.25 8.65 -10.72
N ASP A 29 6.45 8.38 -11.76
CA ASP A 29 6.84 7.53 -12.89
C ASP A 29 8.01 8.10 -13.69
N GLU A 30 8.08 9.42 -13.81
CA GLU A 30 9.10 10.08 -14.63
C GLU A 30 10.42 10.18 -13.90
N SER A 31 10.39 10.66 -12.65
CA SER A 31 11.60 10.88 -11.86
C SER A 31 12.07 9.63 -11.10
N GLY A 32 11.17 8.70 -10.80
CA GLY A 32 11.39 7.55 -9.92
C GLY A 32 11.57 7.94 -8.44
N ARG A 33 11.21 9.18 -8.09
CA ARG A 33 11.32 9.70 -6.71
C ARG A 33 10.03 9.42 -5.94
N THR A 34 10.16 9.31 -4.64
CA THR A 34 8.99 9.23 -3.75
C THR A 34 8.24 10.56 -3.72
N ARG A 35 6.91 10.52 -3.73
CA ARG A 35 6.00 11.66 -3.56
C ARG A 35 5.96 12.15 -2.11
N LEU A 36 6.31 11.29 -1.18
CA LEU A 36 6.39 11.53 0.26
C LEU A 36 7.84 11.48 0.73
N PRO A 37 8.16 12.03 1.92
CA PRO A 37 9.45 11.79 2.56
C PRO A 37 9.75 10.29 2.69
N GLU A 38 11.00 9.89 2.47
CA GLU A 38 11.40 8.47 2.44
C GLU A 38 10.96 7.68 3.68
N ARG A 39 11.06 8.31 4.86
CA ARG A 39 10.62 7.69 6.12
C ARG A 39 9.12 7.40 6.14
N ILE A 40 8.29 8.32 5.63
CA ILE A 40 6.83 8.15 5.56
C ILE A 40 6.47 7.10 4.51
N THR A 41 7.13 7.14 3.35
CA THR A 41 6.97 6.10 2.32
C THR A 41 7.31 4.72 2.88
N GLY A 42 8.42 4.61 3.63
CA GLY A 42 8.81 3.36 4.27
C GLY A 42 7.77 2.83 5.27
N LEU A 43 7.19 3.72 6.11
CA LEU A 43 6.11 3.37 7.05
C LEU A 43 4.86 2.88 6.32
N GLY A 44 4.44 3.57 5.25
CA GLY A 44 3.31 3.15 4.43
C GLY A 44 3.52 1.79 3.77
N LEU A 45 4.72 1.53 3.24
CA LEU A 45 5.08 0.23 2.64
C LEU A 45 5.17 -0.89 3.68
N ALA A 46 5.73 -0.61 4.86
CA ALA A 46 5.72 -1.55 5.97
C ALA A 46 4.30 -1.92 6.40
N ALA A 47 3.42 -0.91 6.50
CA ALA A 47 2.01 -1.12 6.81
C ALA A 47 1.31 -1.92 5.71
N ALA A 48 1.61 -1.66 4.44
CA ALA A 48 1.03 -2.42 3.33
C ALA A 48 1.47 -3.90 3.34
N LEU A 49 2.74 -4.20 3.68
CA LEU A 49 3.21 -5.59 3.85
C LEU A 49 2.52 -6.30 5.03
N LEU A 50 2.32 -5.61 6.15
CA LEU A 50 1.53 -6.15 7.27
C LEU A 50 0.06 -6.30 6.88
N GLY A 51 -0.47 -5.37 6.09
CA GLY A 51 -1.83 -5.43 5.55
C GLY A 51 -2.06 -6.64 4.65
N GLU A 52 -1.09 -7.01 3.79
CA GLU A 52 -1.15 -8.25 2.99
C GLU A 52 -1.34 -9.49 3.90
N LEU A 53 -0.55 -9.58 4.98
CA LEU A 53 -0.66 -10.69 5.93
C LEU A 53 -1.97 -10.67 6.74
N ALA A 54 -2.47 -9.49 7.09
CA ALA A 54 -3.75 -9.35 7.81
C ALA A 54 -4.95 -9.69 6.92
N LEU A 55 -4.94 -9.31 5.65
CA LEU A 55 -5.95 -9.69 4.65
C LEU A 55 -5.96 -11.20 4.41
N GLU A 56 -4.80 -11.85 4.45
CA GLU A 56 -4.66 -13.32 4.42
C GLU A 56 -4.98 -13.97 5.78
N GLU A 57 -5.42 -13.19 6.79
CA GLU A 57 -5.72 -13.64 8.16
C GLU A 57 -4.55 -14.40 8.85
N ARG A 58 -3.32 -14.05 8.48
CA ARG A 58 -2.10 -14.65 9.07
C ARG A 58 -1.63 -13.96 10.32
N ILE A 59 -2.00 -12.70 10.47
CA ILE A 59 -1.71 -11.87 11.65
C ILE A 59 -2.96 -11.16 12.10
N GLU A 60 -3.02 -10.88 13.39
CA GLU A 60 -4.07 -10.06 14.00
C GLU A 60 -3.42 -8.90 14.75
N MET A 61 -4.09 -7.75 14.71
CA MET A 61 -3.66 -6.57 15.45
C MET A 61 -4.78 -6.11 16.37
N ARG A 62 -4.43 -5.93 17.64
CA ARG A 62 -5.38 -5.51 18.66
C ARG A 62 -4.68 -4.71 19.77
N ALA A 63 -5.24 -3.56 20.12
CA ALA A 63 -4.72 -2.70 21.19
C ALA A 63 -3.22 -2.37 21.05
N GLY A 64 -2.75 -2.14 19.81
CA GLY A 64 -1.37 -1.82 19.50
C GLY A 64 -0.40 -3.00 19.49
N LEU A 65 -0.87 -4.21 19.73
CA LEU A 65 -0.08 -5.44 19.68
C LEU A 65 -0.35 -6.19 18.37
N LEU A 66 0.67 -6.90 17.88
CA LEU A 66 0.58 -7.80 16.74
C LEU A 66 0.73 -9.23 17.24
N ASP A 67 -0.18 -10.08 16.84
CA ASP A 67 -0.18 -11.51 17.16
C ASP A 67 -0.24 -12.34 15.89
N VAL A 68 0.38 -13.53 15.95
CA VAL A 68 0.32 -14.55 14.89
C VAL A 68 -0.54 -15.69 15.42
N PRO A 69 -1.82 -15.79 15.03
CA PRO A 69 -2.70 -16.80 15.60
C PRO A 69 -2.22 -18.21 15.26
N PRO A 70 -2.18 -19.12 16.26
CA PRO A 70 -1.86 -20.51 16.03
C PRO A 70 -3.02 -21.17 15.27
N ARG A 71 -2.84 -21.49 14.00
CA ARG A 71 -3.84 -22.25 13.24
C ARG A 71 -3.52 -23.75 13.29
N ALA A 72 -4.53 -24.54 13.70
CA ALA A 72 -4.43 -25.99 13.67
C ALA A 72 -4.16 -26.48 12.23
N GLY A 73 -3.05 -27.18 12.01
CA GLY A 73 -2.69 -27.76 10.72
C GLY A 73 -1.64 -27.00 9.91
N GLY A 74 -1.11 -25.90 10.44
CA GLY A 74 -0.09 -25.10 9.73
C GLY A 74 -0.66 -24.35 8.54
N LEU A 75 -0.47 -23.04 8.50
CA LEU A 75 -0.79 -22.27 7.30
C LEU A 75 0.20 -22.63 6.19
N PRO A 76 -0.25 -22.85 4.94
CA PRO A 76 0.68 -22.93 3.83
C PRO A 76 1.55 -21.67 3.83
N THR A 77 2.85 -21.84 3.55
CA THR A 77 3.76 -20.68 3.42
C THR A 77 3.13 -19.64 2.48
N PRO A 78 3.21 -18.33 2.80
CA PRO A 78 2.77 -17.31 1.87
C PRO A 78 3.35 -17.56 0.48
N ALA A 79 2.53 -17.38 -0.55
CA ALA A 79 2.98 -17.62 -1.93
C ALA A 79 4.10 -16.67 -2.37
N ASP A 80 4.19 -15.53 -1.72
CA ASP A 80 5.21 -14.52 -1.95
C ASP A 80 6.35 -14.62 -0.93
N ALA A 81 7.59 -14.68 -1.43
CA ALA A 81 8.78 -14.81 -0.60
C ALA A 81 9.00 -13.61 0.35
N LEU A 82 8.56 -12.40 -0.04
CA LEU A 82 8.69 -11.21 0.79
C LEU A 82 7.76 -11.29 1.99
N THR A 83 6.48 -11.58 1.79
CA THR A 83 5.52 -11.75 2.88
C THR A 83 5.85 -12.96 3.76
N ALA A 84 6.39 -14.04 3.18
CA ALA A 84 6.90 -15.18 3.94
C ALA A 84 8.03 -14.78 4.90
N ARG A 85 8.99 -13.97 4.42
CA ARG A 85 10.09 -13.44 5.24
C ARG A 85 9.57 -12.51 6.35
N VAL A 86 8.63 -11.61 6.04
CA VAL A 86 8.00 -10.74 7.05
C VAL A 86 7.35 -11.59 8.14
N LEU A 87 6.56 -12.61 7.75
CA LEU A 87 5.90 -13.49 8.71
C LEU A 87 6.89 -14.25 9.60
N GLN A 88 8.04 -14.67 9.08
CA GLN A 88 9.09 -15.32 9.88
C GLN A 88 9.58 -14.42 11.03
N TYR A 89 9.80 -13.13 10.80
CA TYR A 89 10.15 -12.18 11.86
C TYR A 89 9.05 -12.07 12.92
N LEU A 90 7.79 -11.97 12.48
CA LEU A 90 6.65 -11.82 13.38
C LEU A 90 6.40 -13.06 14.24
N VAL A 91 6.73 -14.25 13.75
CA VAL A 91 6.67 -15.51 14.52
C VAL A 91 7.82 -15.61 15.53
N ALA A 92 9.01 -15.07 15.19
CA ALA A 92 10.19 -15.18 16.04
C ALA A 92 10.13 -14.24 17.25
N GLU A 93 9.50 -13.08 17.14
CA GLU A 93 9.51 -12.06 18.19
C GLU A 93 8.13 -11.41 18.31
N GLN A 94 7.78 -11.00 19.55
CA GLN A 94 6.55 -10.24 19.82
C GLN A 94 6.89 -8.78 20.12
N HIS A 95 6.39 -7.87 19.28
CA HIS A 95 6.55 -6.43 19.45
C HIS A 95 5.25 -5.68 19.14
N PRO A 96 5.08 -4.47 19.68
CA PRO A 96 3.99 -3.57 19.29
C PRO A 96 4.01 -3.28 17.78
N VAL A 97 2.83 -3.07 17.19
CA VAL A 97 2.66 -2.76 15.75
C VAL A 97 3.60 -1.63 15.30
N ARG A 98 3.71 -0.55 16.09
CA ARG A 98 4.58 0.60 15.74
C ARG A 98 6.07 0.23 15.71
N THR A 99 6.49 -0.70 16.54
CA THR A 99 7.88 -1.22 16.51
C THR A 99 8.13 -1.97 15.22
N TRP A 100 7.21 -2.82 14.80
CA TRP A 100 7.29 -3.54 13.53
C TRP A 100 7.25 -2.58 12.34
N LEU A 101 6.35 -1.58 12.34
CA LEU A 101 6.30 -0.55 11.31
C LEU A 101 7.66 0.15 11.18
N ALA A 102 8.26 0.59 12.30
CA ALA A 102 9.56 1.26 12.29
C ALA A 102 10.71 0.32 11.85
N PHE A 103 10.63 -0.96 12.19
CA PHE A 103 11.62 -1.96 11.79
C PHE A 103 11.57 -2.19 10.27
N PHE A 104 10.41 -2.56 9.73
CA PHE A 104 10.27 -2.85 8.31
C PHE A 104 10.39 -1.61 7.43
N ALA A 105 10.03 -0.42 7.91
CA ALA A 105 10.14 0.83 7.14
C ALA A 105 11.55 1.10 6.61
N ARG A 106 12.58 0.52 7.25
CA ARG A 106 13.98 0.71 6.84
C ARG A 106 14.32 0.00 5.52
N THR A 107 13.65 -1.09 5.21
CA THR A 107 13.95 -1.93 4.04
C THR A 107 12.76 -2.11 3.10
N ALA A 108 11.53 -1.82 3.55
CA ALA A 108 10.30 -2.08 2.81
C ALA A 108 10.32 -1.51 1.38
N ARG A 109 10.90 -0.32 1.19
CA ARG A 109 10.99 0.29 -0.14
C ARG A 109 11.83 -0.56 -1.11
N ASP A 110 13.01 -0.99 -0.69
CA ASP A 110 13.91 -1.79 -1.53
C ASP A 110 13.40 -3.22 -1.68
N ASP A 111 12.77 -3.76 -0.65
CA ASP A 111 12.17 -5.10 -0.67
C ASP A 111 11.00 -5.18 -1.66
N VAL A 112 10.05 -4.22 -1.60
CA VAL A 112 8.92 -4.15 -2.53
C VAL A 112 9.39 -3.82 -3.94
N ALA A 113 10.32 -2.88 -4.10
CA ALA A 113 10.93 -2.58 -5.38
C ALA A 113 11.63 -3.80 -6.00
N GLY A 114 12.33 -4.60 -5.19
CA GLY A 114 12.94 -5.86 -5.62
C GLY A 114 11.90 -6.88 -6.12
N ARG A 115 10.75 -7.01 -5.41
CA ARG A 115 9.63 -7.84 -5.83
C ARG A 115 9.05 -7.37 -7.17
N LEU A 116 8.79 -6.09 -7.31
CA LEU A 116 8.29 -5.49 -8.55
C LEU A 116 9.28 -5.61 -9.71
N ALA A 117 10.58 -5.49 -9.43
CA ALA A 117 11.64 -5.67 -10.43
C ALA A 117 11.73 -7.12 -10.90
N ALA A 118 11.61 -8.10 -9.99
CA ALA A 118 11.55 -9.50 -10.35
C ALA A 118 10.32 -9.83 -11.21
N ALA A 119 9.21 -9.11 -11.02
CA ALA A 119 8.02 -9.19 -11.86
C ALA A 119 8.12 -8.38 -13.17
N GLY A 120 9.23 -7.66 -13.39
CA GLY A 120 9.44 -6.82 -14.59
C GLY A 120 8.61 -5.53 -14.63
N VAL A 121 7.98 -5.14 -13.51
CA VAL A 121 7.11 -3.95 -13.42
C VAL A 121 7.92 -2.67 -13.29
N VAL A 122 9.01 -2.70 -12.50
CA VAL A 122 9.92 -1.57 -12.31
C VAL A 122 11.35 -1.97 -12.64
N ALA A 123 12.18 -0.99 -12.97
CA ALA A 123 13.62 -1.17 -13.15
C ALA A 123 14.38 -0.11 -12.36
N ARG A 124 15.60 -0.46 -11.97
CA ARG A 124 16.48 0.48 -11.28
C ARG A 124 16.88 1.61 -12.24
N LYS A 125 16.64 2.84 -11.85
CA LYS A 125 17.01 4.03 -12.62
C LYS A 125 18.39 4.48 -12.14
N PRO A 126 19.40 4.53 -13.05
CA PRO A 126 20.73 4.95 -12.66
C PRO A 126 20.71 6.40 -12.16
N ARG A 127 21.56 6.69 -11.17
CA ARG A 127 21.76 8.04 -10.63
C ARG A 127 22.17 8.99 -11.74
N ARG A 128 21.48 10.11 -11.85
CA ARG A 128 21.96 11.20 -12.72
C ARG A 128 23.10 12.01 -12.08
N ARG A 129 23.22 11.94 -10.73
CA ARG A 129 24.25 12.65 -9.94
C ARG A 129 24.68 11.78 -8.76
N PRO A 130 25.97 11.83 -8.33
CA PRO A 130 26.53 10.96 -7.30
C PRO A 130 25.80 11.04 -5.93
N TRP A 131 25.19 12.19 -5.62
CA TRP A 131 24.46 12.42 -4.35
C TRP A 131 22.97 12.13 -4.41
N GLN A 132 22.46 11.69 -5.56
CA GLN A 132 21.06 11.28 -5.67
C GLN A 132 20.93 9.81 -5.26
N PRO A 133 19.92 9.44 -4.45
CA PRO A 133 19.62 8.03 -4.23
C PRO A 133 19.22 7.36 -5.55
N ASP A 134 19.46 6.06 -5.65
CA ASP A 134 18.95 5.26 -6.76
C ASP A 134 17.43 5.33 -6.77
N GLY A 135 16.86 5.55 -7.94
CA GLY A 135 15.42 5.55 -8.16
C GLY A 135 14.92 4.21 -8.71
N TRP A 136 13.63 4.01 -8.62
CA TRP A 136 12.92 2.92 -9.28
C TRP A 136 11.90 3.54 -10.23
N ALA A 137 11.86 3.11 -11.47
CA ALA A 137 10.92 3.62 -12.46
C ALA A 137 10.18 2.46 -13.14
N PRO A 138 8.90 2.65 -13.50
CA PRO A 138 8.17 1.68 -14.28
C PRO A 138 8.90 1.32 -15.57
N THR A 139 8.83 0.04 -15.97
CA THR A 139 9.42 -0.46 -17.21
C THR A 139 8.60 -0.10 -18.44
N THR A 140 7.31 0.12 -18.25
CA THR A 140 6.37 0.53 -19.30
C THR A 140 5.74 1.88 -18.96
N PRO A 141 5.47 2.75 -19.94
CA PRO A 141 4.76 4.00 -19.72
C PRO A 141 3.43 3.78 -18.97
N ASN A 142 3.13 4.64 -18.02
CA ASN A 142 1.91 4.65 -17.21
C ASN A 142 1.70 3.44 -16.26
N ALA A 143 2.63 2.49 -16.16
CA ALA A 143 2.45 1.34 -15.26
C ALA A 143 2.33 1.77 -13.79
N GLY A 144 3.00 2.84 -13.38
CA GLY A 144 2.90 3.38 -12.04
C GLY A 144 1.63 4.18 -11.79
N THR A 145 1.07 4.83 -12.82
CA THR A 145 -0.18 5.61 -12.68
C THR A 145 -1.44 4.75 -12.77
N LEU A 146 -1.36 3.55 -13.35
CA LEU A 146 -2.52 2.67 -13.55
C LEU A 146 -3.28 2.32 -12.26
N PRO A 147 -2.64 1.95 -11.12
CA PRO A 147 -3.37 1.66 -9.89
C PRO A 147 -4.16 2.87 -9.39
N ALA A 148 -3.55 4.06 -9.40
CA ALA A 148 -4.20 5.30 -9.00
C ALA A 148 -5.39 5.65 -9.92
N ALA A 149 -5.20 5.59 -11.22
CA ALA A 149 -6.24 5.89 -12.20
C ALA A 149 -7.44 4.93 -12.10
N ARG A 150 -7.19 3.63 -11.84
CA ARG A 150 -8.26 2.65 -11.61
C ARG A 150 -9.04 2.98 -10.35
N LEU A 151 -8.35 3.23 -9.24
CA LEU A 151 -8.97 3.56 -7.96
C LEU A 151 -9.83 4.82 -8.08
N VAL A 152 -9.29 5.91 -8.63
CA VAL A 152 -10.02 7.17 -8.86
C VAL A 152 -11.23 6.95 -9.76
N THR A 153 -11.07 6.25 -10.90
CA THR A 153 -12.18 5.95 -11.81
C THR A 153 -13.29 5.13 -11.13
N GLN A 154 -12.92 4.16 -10.30
CA GLN A 154 -13.87 3.33 -9.56
C GLN A 154 -14.66 4.18 -8.57
N LEU A 155 -13.99 5.03 -7.80
CA LEU A 155 -14.60 5.95 -6.84
C LEU A 155 -15.52 6.99 -7.52
N MET A 156 -15.06 7.60 -8.61
CA MET A 156 -15.86 8.57 -9.37
C MET A 156 -17.14 7.95 -9.97
N ARG A 157 -17.12 6.64 -10.22
CA ARG A 157 -18.30 5.90 -10.70
C ARG A 157 -19.18 5.36 -9.57
N GLY A 158 -18.87 5.65 -8.32
CA GLY A 158 -19.61 5.14 -7.14
C GLY A 158 -19.60 3.60 -7.04
N ARG A 159 -18.55 2.94 -7.55
CA ARG A 159 -18.44 1.48 -7.45
C ARG A 159 -17.84 1.10 -6.11
N PRO A 160 -18.34 0.02 -5.45
CA PRO A 160 -17.80 -0.43 -4.17
C PRO A 160 -16.35 -0.85 -4.30
N LEU A 161 -15.57 -0.61 -3.25
CA LEU A 161 -14.18 -1.04 -3.15
C LEU A 161 -14.11 -2.49 -2.66
N SER A 162 -13.06 -3.21 -3.04
CA SER A 162 -12.67 -4.46 -2.37
C SER A 162 -12.13 -4.16 -0.97
N GLU A 163 -12.08 -5.17 -0.08
CA GLU A 163 -11.48 -5.01 1.24
C GLU A 163 -10.03 -4.52 1.13
N GLN A 164 -9.25 -5.06 0.19
CA GLN A 164 -7.86 -4.63 -0.07
C GLN A 164 -7.79 -3.16 -0.53
N GLN A 165 -8.68 -2.74 -1.45
CA GLN A 165 -8.72 -1.35 -1.91
C GLN A 165 -9.12 -0.40 -0.78
N THR A 166 -10.04 -0.79 0.10
CA THR A 166 -10.42 0.01 1.27
C THR A 166 -9.23 0.17 2.23
N VAL A 167 -8.46 -0.91 2.47
CA VAL A 167 -7.21 -0.83 3.25
C VAL A 167 -6.20 0.09 2.56
N LEU A 168 -6.03 -0.03 1.25
CA LEU A 168 -5.14 0.84 0.48
C LEU A 168 -5.50 2.32 0.66
N VAL A 169 -6.78 2.68 0.51
CA VAL A 169 -7.25 4.05 0.76
C VAL A 169 -6.98 4.50 2.20
N GLY A 170 -7.19 3.61 3.18
CA GLY A 170 -6.85 3.87 4.58
C GLY A 170 -5.37 4.20 4.77
N LEU A 171 -4.46 3.45 4.13
CA LEU A 171 -3.02 3.69 4.19
C LEU A 171 -2.59 4.95 3.42
N LEU A 172 -3.22 5.25 2.28
CA LEU A 172 -3.02 6.53 1.57
C LEU A 172 -3.33 7.70 2.50
N ARG A 173 -4.47 7.67 3.22
CA ARG A 173 -4.86 8.71 4.19
C ARG A 173 -3.90 8.78 5.37
N ALA A 174 -3.56 7.64 5.99
CA ALA A 174 -2.64 7.58 7.12
C ALA A 174 -1.26 8.18 6.82
N THR A 175 -0.84 8.18 5.54
CA THR A 175 0.45 8.71 5.08
C THR A 175 0.34 10.11 4.46
N GLY A 176 -0.87 10.62 4.21
CA GLY A 176 -1.11 11.88 3.50
C GLY A 176 -0.93 11.80 1.98
N LEU A 177 -0.78 10.59 1.43
CA LEU A 177 -0.66 10.39 -0.01
C LEU A 177 -1.99 10.56 -0.74
N ASP A 178 -3.11 10.43 -0.03
CA ASP A 178 -4.46 10.67 -0.54
C ASP A 178 -4.66 12.11 -1.05
N GLU A 179 -3.95 13.09 -0.48
CA GLU A 179 -4.00 14.47 -0.94
C GLU A 179 -3.56 14.62 -2.40
N VAL A 180 -2.63 13.76 -2.84
CA VAL A 180 -2.13 13.75 -4.23
C VAL A 180 -2.94 12.80 -5.10
N ILE A 181 -3.24 11.61 -4.59
CA ILE A 181 -3.86 10.53 -5.41
C ILE A 181 -5.38 10.73 -5.54
N LEU A 182 -6.05 11.18 -4.48
CA LEU A 182 -7.51 11.29 -4.42
C LEU A 182 -8.03 12.74 -4.49
N TRP A 183 -7.19 13.69 -4.92
CA TRP A 183 -7.57 15.10 -5.00
C TRP A 183 -8.83 15.32 -5.84
N GLU A 184 -8.91 14.66 -7.02
CA GLU A 184 -10.05 14.75 -7.93
C GLU A 184 -11.35 14.21 -7.29
N VAL A 185 -11.26 13.12 -6.55
CA VAL A 185 -12.41 12.55 -5.83
C VAL A 185 -12.90 13.51 -4.76
N ARG A 186 -11.98 14.13 -4.01
CA ARG A 186 -12.31 15.09 -2.94
C ARG A 186 -12.98 16.36 -3.50
N GLU A 187 -12.49 16.86 -4.62
CA GLU A 187 -13.02 18.06 -5.27
C GLU A 187 -14.37 17.81 -5.97
N SER A 188 -14.48 16.70 -6.70
CA SER A 188 -15.61 16.44 -7.60
C SER A 188 -16.67 15.52 -6.98
N ALA A 189 -16.36 14.76 -5.96
CA ALA A 189 -17.25 13.79 -5.33
C ALA A 189 -17.13 13.79 -3.79
N PRO A 190 -17.46 14.89 -3.09
CA PRO A 190 -17.27 15.02 -1.63
C PRO A 190 -18.10 13.99 -0.83
N GLU A 191 -19.24 13.55 -1.35
CA GLU A 191 -20.04 12.47 -0.74
C GLU A 191 -19.28 11.15 -0.75
N THR A 192 -18.63 10.82 -1.87
CA THR A 192 -17.77 9.63 -1.97
C THR A 192 -16.62 9.70 -0.98
N ALA A 193 -16.00 10.86 -0.82
CA ALA A 193 -14.92 11.06 0.14
C ALA A 193 -15.38 10.86 1.61
N ARG A 194 -16.64 11.23 1.94
CA ARG A 194 -17.23 10.93 3.26
C ARG A 194 -17.53 9.45 3.43
N HIS A 195 -18.12 8.82 2.44
CA HIS A 195 -18.44 7.39 2.46
C HIS A 195 -17.20 6.51 2.64
N LEU A 196 -16.07 6.90 2.05
CA LEU A 196 -14.78 6.22 2.27
C LEU A 196 -14.36 6.15 3.74
N ALA A 197 -14.67 7.16 4.54
CA ALA A 197 -14.36 7.13 5.97
C ALA A 197 -15.21 6.09 6.70
N GLU A 198 -16.46 5.92 6.30
CA GLU A 198 -17.37 4.91 6.84
C GLU A 198 -16.93 3.50 6.42
N GLU A 199 -16.56 3.30 5.16
CA GLU A 199 -16.04 2.02 4.66
C GLU A 199 -14.74 1.62 5.39
N ILE A 200 -13.81 2.55 5.61
CA ILE A 200 -12.59 2.29 6.39
C ILE A 200 -12.92 1.92 7.85
N ALA A 201 -13.89 2.61 8.46
CA ALA A 201 -14.31 2.31 9.83
C ALA A 201 -15.04 0.95 9.95
N ALA A 202 -15.63 0.46 8.86
CA ALA A 202 -16.31 -0.83 8.79
C ALA A 202 -15.37 -2.02 8.50
N LEU A 203 -14.08 -1.78 8.21
CA LEU A 203 -13.10 -2.83 8.06
C LEU A 203 -12.99 -3.71 9.32
N LYS A 204 -12.47 -4.92 9.15
CA LYS A 204 -12.14 -5.80 10.30
C LYS A 204 -11.28 -5.06 11.32
N PRO A 205 -11.49 -5.28 12.63
CA PRO A 205 -10.76 -4.55 13.70
C PRO A 205 -9.25 -4.58 13.55
N SER A 206 -8.68 -5.66 13.06
CA SER A 206 -7.23 -5.78 12.80
C SER A 206 -6.73 -4.82 11.73
N LEU A 207 -7.51 -4.58 10.67
CA LEU A 207 -7.16 -3.69 9.57
C LEU A 207 -7.33 -2.21 9.97
N THR A 208 -8.40 -1.87 10.69
CA THR A 208 -8.58 -0.52 11.26
C THR A 208 -7.49 -0.18 12.26
N GLU A 209 -7.08 -1.14 13.10
CA GLU A 209 -5.97 -0.98 14.02
C GLU A 209 -4.66 -0.69 13.27
N LEU A 210 -4.36 -1.45 12.20
CA LEU A 210 -3.18 -1.21 11.36
C LEU A 210 -3.15 0.22 10.81
N ILE A 211 -4.24 0.70 10.26
CA ILE A 211 -4.36 2.05 9.70
C ILE A 211 -4.12 3.09 10.80
N SER A 212 -4.76 2.95 11.97
CA SER A 212 -4.60 3.85 13.11
C SER A 212 -3.15 3.88 13.64
N GLN A 213 -2.52 2.72 13.78
CA GLN A 213 -1.12 2.64 14.22
C GLN A 213 -0.15 3.22 13.18
N THR A 214 -0.47 3.11 11.89
CA THR A 214 0.30 3.74 10.82
C THR A 214 0.19 5.25 10.88
N GLU A 215 -1.01 5.81 11.02
CA GLU A 215 -1.24 7.24 11.19
C GLU A 215 -0.47 7.79 12.39
N ALA A 216 -0.54 7.10 13.54
CA ALA A 216 0.21 7.49 14.73
C ALA A 216 1.74 7.44 14.53
N ALA A 217 2.25 6.43 13.80
CA ALA A 217 3.67 6.32 13.49
C ALA A 217 4.14 7.44 12.55
N VAL A 218 3.33 7.78 11.54
CA VAL A 218 3.58 8.91 10.62
C VAL A 218 3.57 10.23 11.37
N GLY A 219 2.56 10.47 12.23
CA GLY A 219 2.49 11.66 13.06
C GLY A 219 3.73 11.84 13.93
N ALA A 220 4.22 10.76 14.57
CA ALA A 220 5.45 10.77 15.35
C ALA A 220 6.69 11.06 14.49
N ALA A 221 6.74 10.52 13.25
CA ALA A 221 7.84 10.77 12.33
C ALA A 221 7.90 12.24 11.88
N ILE A 222 6.75 12.87 11.63
CA ILE A 222 6.65 14.28 11.27
C ILE A 222 7.07 15.17 12.45
N ALA A 223 6.60 14.88 13.68
CA ALA A 223 6.94 15.63 14.87
C ALA A 223 8.45 15.60 15.16
N SER A 224 9.11 14.45 14.99
CA SER A 224 10.56 14.30 15.22
C SER A 224 11.45 15.01 14.20
N HIS A 225 10.91 15.48 13.08
CA HIS A 225 11.66 16.21 12.03
C HIS A 225 11.68 17.72 12.26
N ARG A 226 10.82 18.22 13.18
CA ARG A 226 10.69 19.65 13.50
C ARG A 226 11.52 20.09 14.72
N THR A 227 12.17 19.17 15.37
CA THR A 227 13.11 19.38 16.47
C THR A 227 14.54 19.20 16.02
#